data_32ffbc8e8ac383eaaddcf79faa467c69
#
_entry.id   32ffbc8e8ac383eaaddcf79faa467c69
#
_cell.length_a   1.000
_cell.length_b   1.000
_cell.length_c   1.000
_cell.angle_alpha   90.00
_cell.angle_beta   90.00
_cell.angle_gamma   90.00
#
_symmetry.space_group_name_H-M   'P 1'
#
loop_
_entity.id
_entity.type
_entity.pdbx_description
1 polymer ?
#
loop_
_entity_poly.entity_id
_entity_poly.type
_entity_poly.pdbx_seq_one_letter_code
_entity_poly.pdbx_strand_id
1 'polypeptide(L)'
;MKLVIPKTVNIVELENAPFKCAKDADAWARSHGIVGLMSNVDTAGKGEVAISVHSLNKMLSGSALAKSSTPALHFAALMRLRDIIRESFVGEVHPDYIKVDGKRSPDNGINPLVEIWVLYGCASFADFPCRVKTTLKRFLDNNFPSKAYSYEISNIEILRGTVAPVARPSNKISMDVSILLNGVCDVNGVPLLDVCEIETVADGS
;
A
#
# COMPACT_ATOMS: atom_id res chain seq x y z
N MET A 1 18.80 -0.13 10.45
CA MET A 1 18.52 -1.49 9.93
C MET A 1 17.85 -1.28 8.59
N LYS A 2 18.40 -1.81 7.49
CA LYS A 2 17.75 -1.76 6.18
C LYS A 2 16.52 -2.69 6.19
N LEU A 3 15.45 -2.28 5.55
CA LEU A 3 14.30 -3.13 5.31
C LEU A 3 14.65 -4.14 4.21
N VAL A 4 14.32 -5.39 4.44
CA VAL A 4 14.42 -6.45 3.41
C VAL A 4 13.10 -6.48 2.65
N ILE A 5 13.16 -6.28 1.34
CA ILE A 5 12.00 -6.28 0.46
C ILE A 5 12.04 -7.49 -0.49
N PRO A 6 10.87 -8.05 -0.89
CA PRO A 6 10.84 -9.20 -1.78
C PRO A 6 11.40 -8.83 -3.16
N LYS A 7 11.95 -9.80 -3.90
CA LYS A 7 12.38 -9.59 -5.28
C LYS A 7 11.22 -9.30 -6.23
N THR A 8 10.08 -9.92 -5.97
CA THR A 8 8.86 -9.76 -6.79
C THR A 8 7.62 -9.61 -5.91
N VAL A 9 6.62 -8.91 -6.41
CA VAL A 9 5.32 -8.74 -5.78
C VAL A 9 4.22 -9.25 -6.71
N ASN A 10 3.18 -9.86 -6.15
CA ASN A 10 2.01 -10.30 -6.92
C ASN A 10 1.21 -9.10 -7.44
N ILE A 11 0.69 -9.22 -8.65
CA ILE A 11 -0.17 -8.20 -9.26
C ILE A 11 -1.62 -8.51 -8.92
N VAL A 12 -2.33 -7.50 -8.42
CA VAL A 12 -3.78 -7.57 -8.17
C VAL A 12 -4.52 -6.98 -9.36
N GLU A 13 -5.31 -7.81 -10.05
CA GLU A 13 -6.13 -7.34 -11.17
C GLU A 13 -7.27 -6.45 -10.66
N LEU A 14 -7.45 -5.30 -11.33
CA LEU A 14 -8.49 -4.33 -11.04
C LEU A 14 -9.53 -4.31 -12.15
N GLU A 15 -10.78 -4.20 -11.72
CA GLU A 15 -11.94 -4.04 -12.60
C GLU A 15 -12.49 -2.62 -12.50
N ASN A 16 -13.28 -2.22 -13.49
CA ASN A 16 -13.99 -0.94 -13.44
C ASN A 16 -14.95 -0.91 -12.24
N ALA A 17 -14.84 0.14 -11.43
CA ALA A 17 -15.76 0.33 -10.32
C ALA A 17 -17.18 0.66 -10.82
N PRO A 18 -18.23 0.09 -10.20
CA PRO A 18 -19.62 0.39 -10.58
C PRO A 18 -20.10 1.76 -10.09
N PHE A 19 -19.26 2.51 -9.42
CA PHE A 19 -19.55 3.83 -8.86
C PHE A 19 -18.57 4.89 -9.37
N LYS A 20 -19.03 6.15 -9.40
CA LYS A 20 -18.27 7.28 -9.94
C LYS A 20 -18.06 8.41 -8.91
N CYS A 21 -18.58 8.29 -7.71
CA CYS A 21 -18.42 9.28 -6.66
C CYS A 21 -18.10 8.66 -5.32
N ALA A 22 -17.52 9.45 -4.42
CA ALA A 22 -17.09 9.01 -3.11
C ALA A 22 -18.26 8.49 -2.22
N LYS A 23 -19.45 9.06 -2.36
CA LYS A 23 -20.64 8.64 -1.60
C LYS A 23 -21.05 7.21 -1.94
N ASP A 24 -21.11 6.90 -3.23
CA ASP A 24 -21.48 5.56 -3.70
C ASP A 24 -20.39 4.55 -3.41
N ALA A 25 -19.12 4.98 -3.51
CA ALA A 25 -17.97 4.17 -3.13
C ALA A 25 -17.98 3.81 -1.62
N ASP A 26 -18.33 4.76 -0.74
CA ASP A 26 -18.47 4.51 0.69
C ASP A 26 -19.58 3.50 0.98
N ALA A 27 -20.75 3.68 0.38
CA ALA A 27 -21.88 2.76 0.55
C ALA A 27 -21.51 1.34 0.06
N TRP A 28 -20.87 1.24 -1.11
CA TRP A 28 -20.41 -0.02 -1.66
C TRP A 28 -19.37 -0.70 -0.75
N ALA A 29 -18.37 0.03 -0.30
CA ALA A 29 -17.29 -0.52 0.53
C ALA A 29 -17.82 -1.07 1.86
N ARG A 30 -18.81 -0.43 2.46
CA ARG A 30 -19.46 -0.91 3.69
C ARG A 30 -20.26 -2.18 3.47
N SER A 31 -20.99 -2.27 2.35
CA SER A 31 -21.84 -3.44 2.04
C SER A 31 -21.05 -4.65 1.54
N HIS A 32 -19.84 -4.45 1.02
CA HIS A 32 -18.99 -5.50 0.43
C HIS A 32 -17.80 -5.91 1.34
N GLY A 33 -17.84 -5.58 2.63
CA GLY A 33 -16.86 -6.07 3.60
C GLY A 33 -15.45 -5.49 3.45
N ILE A 34 -15.29 -4.33 2.78
CA ILE A 34 -14.01 -3.61 2.77
C ILE A 34 -13.70 -3.11 4.18
N VAL A 35 -14.71 -2.56 4.88
CA VAL A 35 -14.58 -2.15 6.28
C VAL A 35 -14.56 -3.36 7.21
N GLY A 36 -13.65 -3.37 8.16
CA GLY A 36 -13.53 -4.44 9.15
C GLY A 36 -12.09 -4.89 9.38
N LEU A 37 -11.95 -5.96 10.13
CA LEU A 37 -10.69 -6.59 10.44
C LEU A 37 -10.26 -7.51 9.28
N MET A 38 -8.99 -7.48 8.96
CA MET A 38 -8.33 -8.41 8.04
C MET A 38 -7.43 -9.30 8.88
N SER A 39 -7.82 -10.55 9.06
CA SER A 39 -6.99 -11.59 9.68
C SER A 39 -6.03 -12.18 8.64
N ASN A 40 -4.89 -12.68 9.10
CA ASN A 40 -3.89 -13.37 8.27
C ASN A 40 -3.35 -12.53 7.09
N VAL A 41 -3.04 -11.26 7.34
CA VAL A 41 -2.39 -10.37 6.36
C VAL A 41 -0.87 -10.59 6.34
N ASP A 42 -0.41 -11.71 6.90
CA ASP A 42 0.99 -11.92 7.20
C ASP A 42 1.79 -12.42 6.01
N THR A 43 2.19 -11.50 5.17
CA THR A 43 3.31 -11.70 4.24
C THR A 43 4.44 -10.69 4.51
N ALA A 44 4.64 -10.19 5.68
CA ALA A 44 5.80 -9.39 6.08
C ALA A 44 5.67 -8.83 7.51
N GLY A 45 5.08 -9.58 8.45
CA GLY A 45 4.94 -9.13 9.84
C GLY A 45 3.95 -8.00 10.03
N LYS A 46 2.99 -7.82 9.09
CA LYS A 46 1.95 -6.76 9.19
C LYS A 46 0.95 -7.04 10.31
N GLY A 47 0.82 -8.33 10.69
CA GLY A 47 -0.18 -8.77 11.65
C GLY A 47 -1.61 -8.56 11.14
N GLU A 48 -2.52 -8.28 12.05
CA GLU A 48 -3.89 -7.93 11.71
C GLU A 48 -3.99 -6.47 11.26
N VAL A 49 -4.78 -6.22 10.21
CA VAL A 49 -5.02 -4.87 9.69
C VAL A 49 -6.52 -4.56 9.72
N ALA A 50 -6.90 -3.44 10.31
CA ALA A 50 -8.28 -2.96 10.33
C ALA A 50 -8.47 -1.80 9.33
N ILE A 51 -9.58 -1.84 8.58
CA ILE A 51 -10.07 -0.70 7.82
C ILE A 51 -11.30 -0.18 8.55
N SER A 52 -11.17 0.96 9.23
CA SER A 52 -12.29 1.57 9.96
C SER A 52 -13.12 2.46 9.04
N VAL A 53 -14.36 2.76 9.46
CA VAL A 53 -15.22 3.76 8.80
C VAL A 53 -14.51 5.12 8.67
N HIS A 54 -13.80 5.54 9.72
CA HIS A 54 -13.03 6.79 9.69
C HIS A 54 -11.88 6.74 8.66
N SER A 55 -11.20 5.60 8.54
CA SER A 55 -10.18 5.39 7.51
C SER A 55 -10.77 5.46 6.11
N LEU A 56 -11.92 4.78 5.90
CA LEU A 56 -12.62 4.81 4.61
C LEU A 56 -12.98 6.24 4.21
N ASN A 57 -13.54 7.05 5.14
CA ASN A 57 -13.86 8.44 4.86
C ASN A 57 -12.62 9.26 4.45
N LYS A 58 -11.46 9.00 5.05
CA LYS A 58 -10.21 9.64 4.66
C LYS A 58 -9.73 9.18 3.28
N MET A 59 -9.80 7.89 3.01
CA MET A 59 -9.43 7.30 1.72
C MET A 59 -10.29 7.87 0.58
N LEU A 60 -11.55 8.18 0.84
CA LEU A 60 -12.48 8.74 -0.14
C LEU A 60 -12.56 10.28 -0.13
N SER A 61 -11.72 10.96 0.67
CA SER A 61 -11.67 12.42 0.66
C SER A 61 -11.15 12.98 -0.68
N GLY A 62 -11.55 14.19 -1.03
CA GLY A 62 -11.06 14.85 -2.25
C GLY A 62 -9.53 14.94 -2.30
N SER A 63 -8.87 15.15 -1.16
CA SER A 63 -7.40 15.17 -1.08
C SER A 63 -6.77 13.80 -1.31
N ALA A 64 -7.42 12.69 -0.94
CA ALA A 64 -6.94 11.35 -1.22
C ALA A 64 -7.13 10.99 -2.70
N LEU A 65 -8.29 11.30 -3.27
CA LEU A 65 -8.57 11.10 -4.69
C LEU A 65 -7.59 11.87 -5.58
N ALA A 66 -7.23 13.11 -5.20
CA ALA A 66 -6.28 13.94 -5.94
C ALA A 66 -4.84 13.42 -5.95
N LYS A 67 -4.48 12.51 -5.04
CA LYS A 67 -3.15 11.87 -5.00
C LYS A 67 -3.03 10.68 -5.96
N SER A 68 -4.13 10.17 -6.44
CA SER A 68 -4.14 9.07 -7.41
C SER A 68 -4.14 9.60 -8.83
N SER A 69 -3.64 8.82 -9.78
CA SER A 69 -3.58 9.22 -11.20
C SER A 69 -4.94 9.60 -11.75
N THR A 70 -5.99 8.89 -11.37
CA THR A 70 -7.40 9.24 -11.68
C THR A 70 -8.34 8.77 -10.57
N PRO A 71 -9.49 9.45 -10.37
CA PRO A 71 -10.52 8.96 -9.44
C PRO A 71 -11.06 7.57 -9.81
N ALA A 72 -11.18 7.25 -11.09
CA ALA A 72 -11.67 5.94 -11.53
C ALA A 72 -10.72 4.81 -11.11
N LEU A 73 -9.41 5.03 -11.27
CA LEU A 73 -8.39 4.09 -10.84
C LEU A 73 -8.37 3.94 -9.31
N HIS A 74 -8.56 5.06 -8.57
CA HIS A 74 -8.67 5.04 -7.12
C HIS A 74 -9.87 4.19 -6.68
N PHE A 75 -11.02 4.34 -7.29
CA PHE A 75 -12.20 3.54 -6.98
C PHE A 75 -12.04 2.05 -7.35
N ALA A 76 -11.39 1.75 -8.47
CA ALA A 76 -11.05 0.38 -8.86
C ALA A 76 -10.16 -0.29 -7.80
N ALA A 77 -9.14 0.43 -7.30
CA ALA A 77 -8.27 -0.05 -6.24
C ALA A 77 -9.02 -0.26 -4.90
N LEU A 78 -10.02 0.57 -4.59
CA LEU A 78 -10.84 0.41 -3.39
C LEU A 78 -11.51 -0.97 -3.33
N MET A 79 -12.05 -1.44 -4.46
CA MET A 79 -12.73 -2.74 -4.52
C MET A 79 -11.81 -3.92 -4.18
N ARG A 80 -10.53 -3.80 -4.45
CA ARG A 80 -9.52 -4.82 -4.20
C ARG A 80 -8.52 -4.44 -3.09
N LEU A 81 -8.86 -3.41 -2.29
CA LEU A 81 -7.93 -2.84 -1.31
C LEU A 81 -7.43 -3.89 -0.29
N ARG A 82 -8.28 -4.82 0.11
CA ARG A 82 -7.89 -5.91 1.03
C ARG A 82 -6.86 -6.84 0.40
N ASP A 83 -7.04 -7.19 -0.87
CA ASP A 83 -6.08 -8.03 -1.60
C ASP A 83 -4.78 -7.28 -1.85
N ILE A 84 -4.86 -6.01 -2.23
CA ILE A 84 -3.69 -5.14 -2.40
C ILE A 84 -2.87 -5.06 -1.10
N ILE A 85 -3.52 -4.81 0.05
CA ILE A 85 -2.82 -4.78 1.35
C ILE A 85 -2.17 -6.14 1.65
N ARG A 86 -2.84 -7.24 1.34
CA ARG A 86 -2.32 -8.59 1.57
C ARG A 86 -1.07 -8.87 0.74
N GLU A 87 -1.11 -8.54 -0.53
CA GLU A 87 -0.03 -8.80 -1.48
C GLU A 87 1.09 -7.73 -1.44
N SER A 88 0.92 -6.63 -0.69
CA SER A 88 1.92 -5.56 -0.55
C SER A 88 3.04 -5.94 0.42
N PHE A 89 4.19 -5.30 0.30
CA PHE A 89 5.30 -5.37 1.25
C PHE A 89 5.53 -4.03 1.95
N VAL A 90 6.22 -4.03 3.08
CA VAL A 90 6.60 -2.82 3.81
C VAL A 90 7.88 -2.26 3.19
N GLY A 91 7.79 -1.09 2.58
CA GLY A 91 8.92 -0.39 1.96
C GLY A 91 9.49 0.73 2.83
N GLU A 92 8.69 1.30 3.74
CA GLU A 92 9.15 2.37 4.62
C GLU A 92 8.53 2.22 6.01
N VAL A 93 9.30 2.58 7.04
CA VAL A 93 8.84 2.68 8.43
C VAL A 93 9.27 4.03 8.98
N HIS A 94 8.32 4.80 9.49
CA HIS A 94 8.54 6.12 10.07
C HIS A 94 7.99 6.20 11.48
N PRO A 95 8.59 7.04 12.34
CA PRO A 95 7.97 7.36 13.62
C PRO A 95 6.64 8.11 13.41
N ASP A 96 5.65 7.87 14.25
CA ASP A 96 4.53 8.81 14.41
C ASP A 96 4.92 9.87 15.43
N TYR A 97 4.50 11.12 15.21
CA TYR A 97 4.80 12.22 16.11
C TYR A 97 3.59 12.54 17.00
N ILE A 98 3.89 12.97 18.24
CA ILE A 98 2.87 13.44 19.18
C ILE A 98 2.19 14.68 18.57
N LYS A 99 0.88 14.74 18.68
CA LYS A 99 0.12 15.91 18.26
C LYS A 99 -0.04 16.86 19.44
N VAL A 100 0.36 18.12 19.23
CA VAL A 100 0.01 19.23 20.10
C VAL A 100 -0.88 20.20 19.30
N ASP A 101 -2.01 20.58 19.83
CA ASP A 101 -3.01 21.42 19.16
C ASP A 101 -3.43 20.90 17.77
N GLY A 102 -3.53 19.59 17.63
CA GLY A 102 -3.88 18.93 16.37
C GLY A 102 -2.75 18.85 15.34
N LYS A 103 -1.61 19.47 15.56
CA LYS A 103 -0.45 19.47 14.67
C LYS A 103 0.56 18.41 15.08
N ARG A 104 1.08 17.67 14.09
CA ARG A 104 2.25 16.79 14.24
C ARG A 104 3.50 17.60 13.90
N SER A 105 4.52 17.47 14.74
CA SER A 105 5.83 18.04 14.47
C SER A 105 6.90 17.15 15.11
N PRO A 106 8.08 17.03 14.53
CA PRO A 106 9.25 16.44 15.18
C PRO A 106 9.54 17.09 16.55
N ASP A 107 9.30 18.39 16.67
CA ASP A 107 9.52 19.16 17.90
C ASP A 107 8.59 18.73 19.05
N ASN A 108 7.44 18.13 18.73
CA ASN A 108 6.49 17.60 19.71
C ASN A 108 6.91 16.24 20.29
N GLY A 109 7.98 15.65 19.75
CA GLY A 109 8.47 14.34 20.15
C GLY A 109 7.81 13.17 19.39
N ILE A 110 8.48 12.01 19.47
CA ILE A 110 8.03 10.75 18.84
C ILE A 110 6.95 10.09 19.73
N ASN A 111 5.90 9.59 19.11
CA ASN A 111 4.93 8.75 19.80
C ASN A 111 5.51 7.33 19.94
N PRO A 112 5.85 6.90 21.17
CA PRO A 112 6.53 5.62 21.36
C PRO A 112 5.64 4.39 21.14
N LEU A 113 4.33 4.58 20.95
CA LEU A 113 3.35 3.50 20.82
C LEU A 113 2.88 3.29 19.39
N VAL A 114 3.31 4.10 18.43
CA VAL A 114 2.80 4.07 17.06
C VAL A 114 3.90 4.30 16.05
N GLU A 115 3.94 3.44 15.04
CA GLU A 115 4.72 3.60 13.81
C GLU A 115 3.82 3.85 12.61
N ILE A 116 4.34 4.54 11.62
CA ILE A 116 3.74 4.67 10.29
C ILE A 116 4.47 3.73 9.35
N TRP A 117 3.75 2.77 8.82
CA TRP A 117 4.26 1.85 7.81
C TRP A 117 3.70 2.23 6.45
N VAL A 118 4.58 2.31 5.45
CA VAL A 118 4.21 2.51 4.06
C VAL A 118 4.41 1.22 3.30
N LEU A 119 3.31 0.70 2.78
CA LEU A 119 3.29 -0.52 1.99
C LEU A 119 3.25 -0.16 0.50
N TYR A 120 3.96 -0.97 -0.27
CA TYR A 120 3.94 -0.91 -1.73
C TYR A 120 3.38 -2.22 -2.29
N GLY A 121 2.35 -2.10 -3.11
CA GLY A 121 1.71 -3.18 -3.84
C GLY A 121 1.64 -2.88 -5.32
N CYS A 122 1.45 -3.91 -6.12
CA CYS A 122 1.24 -3.82 -7.54
C CYS A 122 -0.19 -4.20 -7.91
N ALA A 123 -0.80 -3.40 -8.78
CA ALA A 123 -2.09 -3.70 -9.38
C ALA A 123 -2.00 -3.57 -10.90
N SER A 124 -2.94 -4.17 -11.62
CA SER A 124 -3.10 -4.00 -13.07
C SER A 124 -4.50 -3.51 -13.38
N PHE A 125 -4.62 -2.46 -14.18
CA PHE A 125 -5.89 -1.94 -14.64
C PHE A 125 -5.86 -1.81 -16.17
N ALA A 126 -6.74 -2.55 -16.85
CA ALA A 126 -6.75 -2.64 -18.31
C ALA A 126 -5.35 -2.95 -18.89
N ASP A 127 -4.68 -3.95 -18.31
CA ASP A 127 -3.32 -4.41 -18.65
C ASP A 127 -2.18 -3.41 -18.35
N PHE A 128 -2.48 -2.25 -17.77
CA PHE A 128 -1.47 -1.29 -17.34
C PHE A 128 -1.09 -1.50 -15.88
N PRO A 129 0.20 -1.68 -15.57
CA PRO A 129 0.64 -1.83 -14.19
C PRO A 129 0.54 -0.52 -13.43
N CYS A 130 0.11 -0.66 -12.17
CA CYS A 130 -0.08 0.45 -11.26
C CYS A 130 0.62 0.14 -9.93
N ARG A 131 1.24 1.15 -9.34
CA ARG A 131 1.77 1.12 -7.99
C ARG A 131 0.70 1.60 -7.02
N VAL A 132 0.45 0.82 -5.98
CA VAL A 132 -0.41 1.23 -4.88
C VAL A 132 0.45 1.44 -3.64
N LYS A 133 0.41 2.66 -3.11
CA LYS A 133 1.05 3.04 -1.87
C LYS A 133 -0.01 3.10 -0.78
N THR A 134 0.07 2.24 0.23
CA THR A 134 -0.87 2.20 1.35
C THR A 134 -0.16 2.59 2.64
N THR A 135 -0.76 3.49 3.41
CA THR A 135 -0.23 3.91 4.72
C THR A 135 -0.98 3.19 5.83
N LEU A 136 -0.24 2.50 6.69
CA LEU A 136 -0.75 1.90 7.91
C LEU A 136 -0.28 2.69 9.13
N LYS A 137 -1.13 2.74 10.16
CA LYS A 137 -0.74 3.04 11.53
C LYS A 137 -0.58 1.72 12.27
N ARG A 138 0.65 1.36 12.59
CA ARG A 138 0.94 0.20 13.42
C ARG A 138 1.00 0.62 14.88
N PHE A 139 0.27 -0.10 15.72
CA PHE A 139 0.39 0.02 17.17
C PHE A 139 1.44 -0.98 17.64
N LEU A 140 2.41 -0.53 18.44
CA LEU A 140 3.44 -1.40 19.00
C LEU A 140 2.91 -2.26 20.14
N ASP A 141 1.75 -1.92 20.71
CA ASP A 141 0.97 -2.80 21.55
C ASP A 141 0.24 -3.83 20.68
N ASN A 142 0.64 -5.10 20.80
CA ASN A 142 0.08 -6.22 20.03
C ASN A 142 -1.42 -6.49 20.28
N ASN A 143 -2.04 -5.82 21.25
CA ASN A 143 -3.48 -5.90 21.51
C ASN A 143 -4.33 -5.13 20.48
N PHE A 144 -3.71 -4.32 19.63
CA PHE A 144 -4.42 -3.52 18.64
C PHE A 144 -3.99 -3.85 17.22
N PRO A 145 -4.94 -4.12 16.31
CA PRO A 145 -4.62 -4.30 14.91
C PRO A 145 -4.07 -3.00 14.31
N SER A 146 -3.16 -3.13 13.36
CA SER A 146 -2.73 -2.01 12.53
C SER A 146 -3.93 -1.40 11.81
N LYS A 147 -3.95 -0.08 11.60
CA LYS A 147 -5.05 0.60 10.91
C LYS A 147 -4.60 1.07 9.53
N ALA A 148 -5.25 0.60 8.48
CA ALA A 148 -5.11 1.18 7.16
C ALA A 148 -5.66 2.62 7.20
N TYR A 149 -4.83 3.60 6.82
CA TYR A 149 -5.13 5.02 7.02
C TYR A 149 -5.45 5.74 5.72
N SER A 150 -4.68 5.45 4.68
CA SER A 150 -4.85 6.01 3.34
C SER A 150 -4.20 5.11 2.31
N TYR A 151 -4.59 5.27 1.06
CA TYR A 151 -3.87 4.74 -0.08
C TYR A 151 -3.89 5.74 -1.22
N GLU A 152 -2.95 5.58 -2.14
CA GLU A 152 -2.87 6.28 -3.42
C GLU A 152 -2.44 5.28 -4.49
N ILE A 153 -2.87 5.47 -5.71
CA ILE A 153 -2.55 4.61 -6.84
C ILE A 153 -2.07 5.44 -8.02
N SER A 154 -0.96 5.04 -8.60
CA SER A 154 -0.35 5.71 -9.74
C SER A 154 0.04 4.72 -10.82
N ASN A 155 -0.07 5.14 -12.08
CA ASN A 155 0.46 4.37 -13.18
C ASN A 155 1.99 4.24 -13.06
N ILE A 156 2.51 3.09 -13.43
CA ILE A 156 3.95 2.87 -13.54
C ILE A 156 4.35 3.15 -14.99
N GLU A 157 5.26 4.10 -15.17
CA GLU A 157 5.90 4.29 -16.48
C GLU A 157 6.89 3.16 -16.73
N ILE A 158 6.53 2.22 -17.59
CA ILE A 158 7.45 1.19 -18.05
C ILE A 158 8.30 1.80 -19.14
N LEU A 159 9.58 2.06 -18.85
CA LEU A 159 10.54 2.41 -19.87
C LEU A 159 10.62 1.27 -20.88
N ARG A 160 10.52 1.58 -22.21
CA ARG A 160 10.61 0.59 -23.27
C ARG A 160 11.91 -0.21 -23.13
N GLY A 161 11.80 -1.50 -22.88
CA GLY A 161 12.94 -2.41 -22.68
C GLY A 161 12.99 -3.10 -21.31
N THR A 162 12.15 -2.74 -20.36
CA THR A 162 12.00 -3.46 -19.09
C THR A 162 11.12 -4.69 -19.25
N VAL A 163 11.54 -5.77 -18.62
CA VAL A 163 10.98 -7.13 -18.76
C VAL A 163 9.49 -7.15 -18.41
N ALA A 164 8.71 -7.80 -19.28
CA ALA A 164 7.29 -8.08 -19.07
C ALA A 164 7.02 -8.84 -17.75
N PRO A 165 5.80 -8.77 -17.21
CA PRO A 165 5.39 -9.55 -16.04
C PRO A 165 5.77 -11.03 -16.17
N VAL A 166 6.38 -11.61 -15.15
CA VAL A 166 6.80 -13.01 -15.15
C VAL A 166 5.61 -13.88 -14.73
N ALA A 167 5.10 -14.69 -15.64
CA ALA A 167 4.11 -15.71 -15.31
C ALA A 167 4.76 -16.82 -14.46
N ARG A 168 4.22 -17.09 -13.28
CA ARG A 168 4.62 -18.21 -12.42
C ARG A 168 3.68 -19.40 -12.61
N PRO A 169 4.12 -20.65 -12.30
CA PRO A 169 3.29 -21.87 -12.43
C PRO A 169 1.98 -21.85 -11.63
N SER A 170 1.82 -20.91 -10.70
CA SER A 170 0.64 -20.73 -9.86
C SER A 170 -0.46 -19.83 -10.46
N ASN A 171 -0.43 -19.50 -11.74
CA ASN A 171 -1.31 -18.53 -12.42
C ASN A 171 -1.31 -17.11 -11.79
N LYS A 172 -0.42 -16.79 -10.85
CA LYS A 172 -0.26 -15.44 -10.34
C LYS A 172 0.80 -14.70 -11.17
N ILE A 173 0.39 -13.58 -11.75
CA ILE A 173 1.31 -12.66 -12.42
C ILE A 173 2.02 -11.85 -11.35
N SER A 174 3.33 -11.71 -11.47
CA SER A 174 4.13 -10.93 -10.52
C SER A 174 5.01 -9.89 -11.24
N MET A 175 5.39 -8.85 -10.52
CA MET A 175 6.23 -7.76 -10.99
C MET A 175 7.53 -7.72 -10.18
N ASP A 176 8.65 -7.40 -10.84
CA ASP A 176 9.91 -7.10 -10.16
C ASP A 176 9.78 -5.81 -9.34
N VAL A 177 10.22 -5.87 -8.09
CA VAL A 177 10.10 -4.74 -7.15
C VAL A 177 10.97 -3.55 -7.58
N SER A 178 12.07 -3.78 -8.29
CA SER A 178 12.87 -2.68 -8.82
C SER A 178 12.09 -1.81 -9.81
N ILE A 179 11.21 -2.41 -10.61
CA ILE A 179 10.30 -1.68 -11.51
C ILE A 179 9.24 -0.94 -10.69
N LEU A 180 8.66 -1.62 -9.70
CA LEU A 180 7.63 -1.04 -8.84
C LEU A 180 8.12 0.18 -8.07
N LEU A 181 9.36 0.15 -7.58
CA LEU A 181 9.97 1.22 -6.78
C LEU A 181 10.77 2.24 -7.61
N ASN A 182 10.83 2.09 -8.94
CA ASN A 182 11.54 3.05 -9.78
C ASN A 182 11.01 4.48 -9.56
N GLY A 183 11.91 5.42 -9.28
CA GLY A 183 11.59 6.81 -9.01
C GLY A 183 10.87 7.07 -7.68
N VAL A 184 10.77 6.07 -6.79
CA VAL A 184 10.24 6.26 -5.44
C VAL A 184 11.36 6.62 -4.48
N CYS A 185 11.18 7.74 -3.77
CA CYS A 185 12.10 8.19 -2.72
C CYS A 185 11.44 8.11 -1.34
N ASP A 186 12.26 7.96 -0.32
CA ASP A 186 11.86 8.08 1.08
C ASP A 186 11.51 9.54 1.45
N VAL A 187 11.19 9.78 2.72
CA VAL A 187 10.86 11.14 3.23
C VAL A 187 12.04 12.12 3.15
N ASN A 188 13.27 11.62 3.00
CA ASN A 188 14.49 12.43 2.90
C ASN A 188 14.92 12.63 1.43
N GLY A 189 14.15 12.11 0.48
CA GLY A 189 14.44 12.19 -0.96
C GLY A 189 15.45 11.17 -1.45
N VAL A 190 15.80 10.14 -0.63
CA VAL A 190 16.71 9.06 -1.03
C VAL A 190 15.90 7.98 -1.74
N PRO A 191 16.36 7.47 -2.92
CA PRO A 191 15.68 6.38 -3.62
C PRO A 191 15.50 5.16 -2.72
N LEU A 192 14.30 4.57 -2.69
CA LEU A 192 14.01 3.42 -1.82
C LEU A 192 14.89 2.21 -2.13
N LEU A 193 15.25 2.01 -3.38
CA LEU A 193 16.16 0.94 -3.81
C LEU A 193 17.57 1.06 -3.21
N ASP A 194 17.98 2.27 -2.80
CA ASP A 194 19.29 2.50 -2.19
C ASP A 194 19.28 2.24 -0.67
N VAL A 195 18.11 2.33 -0.03
CA VAL A 195 17.96 2.18 1.42
C VAL A 195 17.37 0.84 1.84
N CYS A 196 16.77 0.09 0.91
CA CYS A 196 16.26 -1.26 1.12
C CYS A 196 17.24 -2.32 0.59
N GLU A 197 17.15 -3.54 1.13
CA GLU A 197 17.81 -4.72 0.59
C GLU A 197 16.78 -5.58 -0.13
N ILE A 198 17.05 -5.95 -1.39
CA ILE A 198 16.21 -6.90 -2.12
C ILE A 198 16.54 -8.30 -1.62
N GLU A 199 15.51 -9.06 -1.27
CA GLU A 199 15.65 -10.46 -0.83
C GLU A 199 16.40 -11.28 -1.88
N THR A 200 17.58 -11.78 -1.52
CA THR A 200 18.33 -12.73 -2.35
C THR A 200 17.72 -14.11 -2.13
N VAL A 201 17.17 -14.70 -3.17
CA VAL A 201 16.82 -16.12 -3.14
C VAL A 201 18.12 -16.87 -2.94
N ALA A 202 18.29 -17.52 -1.79
CA ALA A 202 19.37 -18.48 -1.62
C ALA A 202 19.15 -19.56 -2.68
N ASP A 203 20.09 -19.69 -3.62
CA ASP A 203 20.10 -20.78 -4.57
C ASP A 203 20.12 -22.07 -3.76
N GLY A 204 18.96 -22.72 -3.70
CA GLY A 204 18.82 -24.03 -3.07
C GLY A 204 19.65 -25.03 -3.88
N SER A 205 20.73 -25.46 -3.25
CA SER A 205 21.57 -26.60 -3.69
C SER A 205 20.80 -27.90 -3.56
#